data_a7206ab229afc17e5dedb0cabc6f4f1c
#
_entry.id   a7206ab229afc17e5dedb0cabc6f4f1c
#
_cell.length_a   1.000
_cell.length_b   1.000
_cell.length_c   1.000
_cell.angle_alpha   90.00
_cell.angle_beta   90.00
_cell.angle_gamma   90.00
#
_symmetry.space_group_name_H-M   'P 1'
#
loop_
_entity.id
_entity.type
_entity.pdbx_description
1 polymer ?
#
loop_
_entity_poly.entity_id
_entity_poly.type
_entity_poly.pdbx_seq_one_letter_code
_entity_poly.pdbx_strand_id
1 'polypeptide(L)'
;MSARIIRPAAVSDAPPLVVLHGISRNAGTLARLFASEAERTGRTIIVPHFSSEKWPNFQRPSKAARPDLALLALLDLVAAEYPDISGPVDIFGHSGGAQLAHRLAMLYPHRVAALHLAAAGWYCLPDDRMPYPFGLAPGKDAFS
;
A
#
# COMPACT_ATOMS: atom_id res chain seq x y z
N MET A 1 4.31 10.82 6.63
CA MET A 1 3.15 10.18 5.96
C MET A 1 1.91 10.50 6.78
N SER A 2 0.81 10.84 6.14
CA SER A 2 -0.51 10.97 6.76
C SER A 2 -1.45 9.92 6.18
N ALA A 3 -2.61 9.72 6.77
CA ALA A 3 -3.61 8.79 6.24
C ALA A 3 -5.02 9.30 6.55
N ARG A 4 -5.98 8.91 5.72
CA ARG A 4 -7.41 9.01 5.98
C ARG A 4 -7.93 7.63 6.30
N ILE A 5 -8.68 7.51 7.41
CA ILE A 5 -9.32 6.28 7.83
C ILE A 5 -10.82 6.46 7.64
N ILE A 6 -11.43 5.59 6.85
CA ILE A 6 -12.87 5.60 6.58
C ILE A 6 -13.45 4.36 7.26
N ARG A 7 -14.24 4.60 8.31
CA ARG A 7 -14.92 3.56 9.07
C ARG A 7 -16.38 3.46 8.61
N PRO A 8 -16.87 2.27 8.27
CA PRO A 8 -18.30 2.07 7.99
C PRO A 8 -19.13 2.18 9.27
N ALA A 9 -20.44 2.45 9.12
CA ALA A 9 -21.36 2.45 10.24
C ALA A 9 -21.50 1.05 10.87
N ALA A 10 -21.46 -0.01 10.04
CA ALA A 10 -21.46 -1.40 10.49
C ALA A 10 -20.20 -2.12 9.96
N VAL A 11 -19.34 -2.56 10.86
CA VAL A 11 -18.09 -3.25 10.53
C VAL A 11 -18.35 -4.73 10.26
N SER A 12 -17.80 -5.25 9.15
CA SER A 12 -17.80 -6.67 8.80
C SER A 12 -16.47 -7.34 9.19
N ASP A 13 -16.40 -8.66 9.01
CA ASP A 13 -15.17 -9.44 9.21
C ASP A 13 -14.20 -9.36 8.00
N ALA A 14 -14.55 -8.61 6.97
CA ALA A 14 -13.69 -8.46 5.79
C ALA A 14 -12.38 -7.75 6.15
N PRO A 15 -11.23 -8.15 5.57
CA PRO A 15 -9.97 -7.46 5.77
C PRO A 15 -10.08 -5.96 5.45
N PRO A 16 -9.40 -5.08 6.18
CA PRO A 16 -9.36 -3.66 5.81
C PRO A 16 -8.75 -3.50 4.42
N LEU A 17 -9.19 -2.48 3.68
CA LEU A 17 -8.68 -2.16 2.36
C LEU A 17 -7.75 -0.95 2.44
N VAL A 18 -6.50 -1.14 2.06
CA VAL A 18 -5.53 -0.05 1.87
C VAL A 18 -5.62 0.44 0.43
N VAL A 19 -5.79 1.74 0.22
CA VAL A 19 -5.92 2.35 -1.11
C VAL A 19 -4.70 3.25 -1.37
N LEU A 20 -3.81 2.83 -2.27
CA LEU A 20 -2.57 3.51 -2.58
C LEU A 20 -2.70 4.35 -3.86
N HIS A 21 -2.44 5.65 -3.73
CA HIS A 21 -2.48 6.62 -4.84
C HIS A 21 -1.32 6.41 -5.83
N GLY A 22 -1.48 6.97 -7.05
CA GLY A 22 -0.40 7.09 -8.01
C GLY A 22 0.53 8.28 -7.75
N ILE A 23 1.39 8.58 -8.72
CA ILE A 23 2.35 9.70 -8.64
C ILE A 23 1.67 11.08 -8.59
N SER A 24 0.40 11.17 -8.99
CA SER A 24 -0.42 12.39 -8.82
C SER A 24 -0.78 12.69 -7.36
N ARG A 25 -0.58 11.75 -6.44
CA ARG A 25 -0.75 11.87 -4.99
C ARG A 25 -2.15 12.33 -4.57
N ASN A 26 -3.15 11.86 -5.31
CA ASN A 26 -4.57 12.24 -5.17
C ASN A 26 -5.32 11.46 -4.06
N ALA A 27 -4.69 11.25 -2.91
CA ALA A 27 -5.25 10.50 -1.79
C ALA A 27 -6.65 10.99 -1.36
N GLY A 28 -6.87 12.31 -1.35
CA GLY A 28 -8.18 12.88 -1.03
C GLY A 28 -9.28 12.50 -2.03
N THR A 29 -8.97 12.45 -3.31
CA THR A 29 -9.91 12.00 -4.34
C THR A 29 -10.21 10.51 -4.19
N LEU A 30 -9.20 9.68 -3.97
CA LEU A 30 -9.39 8.24 -3.72
C LEU A 30 -10.22 7.99 -2.46
N ALA A 31 -9.98 8.73 -1.38
CA ALA A 31 -10.79 8.62 -0.16
C ALA A 31 -12.28 8.89 -0.43
N ARG A 32 -12.60 9.89 -1.24
CA ARG A 32 -14.00 10.17 -1.64
C ARG A 32 -14.58 9.07 -2.53
N LEU A 33 -13.81 8.57 -3.49
CA LEU A 33 -14.26 7.50 -4.39
C LEU A 33 -14.53 6.18 -3.66
N PHE A 34 -13.71 5.85 -2.68
CA PHE A 34 -13.81 4.61 -1.93
C PHE A 34 -14.72 4.71 -0.68
N ALA A 35 -15.25 5.88 -0.34
CA ALA A 35 -16.11 6.04 0.84
C ALA A 35 -17.38 5.17 0.76
N SER A 36 -18.02 5.08 -0.41
CA SER A 36 -19.18 4.23 -0.62
C SER A 36 -18.85 2.74 -0.51
N GLU A 37 -17.62 2.35 -0.83
CA GLU A 37 -17.15 0.96 -0.69
C GLU A 37 -17.08 0.54 0.78
N ALA A 38 -16.67 1.44 1.68
CA ALA A 38 -16.66 1.18 3.12
C ALA A 38 -18.08 0.80 3.61
N GLU A 39 -19.08 1.61 3.26
CA GLU A 39 -20.47 1.35 3.66
C GLU A 39 -21.04 0.08 2.99
N ARG A 40 -20.73 -0.14 1.71
CA ARG A 40 -21.24 -1.30 0.97
C ARG A 40 -20.68 -2.63 1.50
N THR A 41 -19.43 -2.66 1.92
CA THR A 41 -18.73 -3.90 2.32
C THR A 41 -18.57 -4.07 3.81
N GLY A 42 -18.79 -3.02 4.59
CA GLY A 42 -18.52 -3.01 6.03
C GLY A 42 -17.03 -3.06 6.39
N ARG A 43 -16.14 -2.80 5.43
CA ARG A 43 -14.69 -2.81 5.67
C ARG A 43 -14.14 -1.42 5.92
N THR A 44 -13.18 -1.32 6.82
CA THR A 44 -12.42 -0.08 7.00
C THR A 44 -11.53 0.15 5.80
N ILE A 45 -11.48 1.40 5.31
CA ILE A 45 -10.61 1.81 4.21
C ILE A 45 -9.55 2.76 4.75
N ILE A 46 -8.28 2.46 4.42
CA ILE A 46 -7.11 3.21 4.85
C ILE A 46 -6.47 3.81 3.59
N VAL A 47 -6.42 5.14 3.53
CA VAL A 47 -5.87 5.87 2.37
C VAL A 47 -4.63 6.65 2.82
N PRO A 48 -3.44 6.05 2.71
CA PRO A 48 -2.18 6.73 3.01
C PRO A 48 -1.89 7.84 2.00
N HIS A 49 -1.19 8.87 2.44
CA HIS A 49 -0.66 9.93 1.59
C HIS A 49 0.85 10.03 1.75
N PHE A 50 1.56 9.74 0.67
CA PHE A 50 3.00 9.92 0.54
C PHE A 50 3.25 11.27 -0.11
N SER A 51 3.66 12.28 0.65
CA SER A 51 3.97 13.61 0.11
C SER A 51 5.19 13.57 -0.81
N SER A 52 5.22 14.44 -1.83
CA SER A 52 6.35 14.53 -2.77
C SER A 52 7.65 14.97 -2.09
N GLU A 53 7.55 15.80 -1.07
CA GLU A 53 8.67 16.31 -0.31
C GLU A 53 9.41 15.21 0.48
N LYS A 54 8.65 14.37 1.22
CA LYS A 54 9.22 13.32 2.08
C LYS A 54 9.43 12.00 1.36
N TRP A 55 8.64 11.74 0.33
CA TRP A 55 8.60 10.45 -0.37
C TRP A 55 8.61 10.65 -1.90
N PRO A 56 9.66 11.26 -2.48
CA PRO A 56 9.69 11.58 -3.90
C PRO A 56 9.50 10.35 -4.81
N ASN A 57 10.03 9.20 -4.40
CA ASN A 57 9.96 7.92 -5.11
C ASN A 57 9.26 6.83 -4.27
N PHE A 58 8.11 7.15 -3.65
CA PHE A 58 7.41 6.23 -2.75
C PHE A 58 7.07 4.87 -3.39
N GLN A 59 6.87 4.84 -4.71
CA GLN A 59 6.56 3.63 -5.46
C GLN A 59 7.73 2.66 -5.57
N ARG A 60 8.95 3.12 -5.22
CA ARG A 60 10.19 2.37 -5.38
C ARG A 60 10.98 2.37 -4.07
N PRO A 61 10.62 1.50 -3.11
CA PRO A 61 11.40 1.34 -1.88
C PRO A 61 12.87 1.07 -2.18
N SER A 62 13.75 1.63 -1.38
CA SER A 62 15.21 1.48 -1.53
C SER A 62 15.89 1.54 -0.16
N LYS A 63 17.20 1.28 -0.10
CA LYS A 63 17.98 1.47 1.14
C LYS A 63 17.87 2.89 1.71
N ALA A 64 17.80 3.88 0.84
CA ALA A 64 17.73 5.31 1.25
C ALA A 64 16.33 5.75 1.69
N ALA A 65 15.28 5.10 1.21
CA ALA A 65 13.91 5.44 1.55
C ALA A 65 13.04 4.18 1.60
N ARG A 66 12.38 3.97 2.72
CA ARG A 66 11.59 2.78 3.04
C ARG A 66 10.09 3.12 3.22
N PRO A 67 9.38 3.51 2.13
CA PRO A 67 7.94 3.74 2.17
C PRO A 67 7.15 2.47 2.55
N ASP A 68 7.67 1.29 2.22
CA ASP A 68 7.15 0.00 2.65
C ASP A 68 7.11 -0.14 4.17
N LEU A 69 8.22 0.14 4.87
CA LEU A 69 8.25 0.12 6.33
C LEU A 69 7.38 1.19 6.96
N ALA A 70 7.32 2.38 6.35
CA ALA A 70 6.44 3.45 6.81
C ALA A 70 4.95 3.05 6.68
N LEU A 71 4.59 2.35 5.61
CA LEU A 71 3.23 1.82 5.44
C LEU A 71 2.92 0.73 6.48
N LEU A 72 3.83 -0.20 6.72
CA LEU A 72 3.65 -1.22 7.76
C LEU A 72 3.48 -0.60 9.15
N ALA A 73 4.31 0.38 9.50
CA ALA A 73 4.19 1.10 10.78
C ALA A 73 2.84 1.84 10.90
N LEU A 74 2.33 2.43 9.81
CA LEU A 74 0.98 3.01 9.79
C LEU A 74 -0.08 1.95 10.07
N LEU A 75 0.00 0.78 9.44
CA LEU A 75 -0.97 -0.30 9.65
C LEU A 75 -0.94 -0.81 11.09
N ASP A 76 0.24 -0.90 11.70
CA ASP A 76 0.38 -1.29 13.11
C ASP A 76 -0.25 -0.25 14.05
N LEU A 77 -0.08 1.04 13.77
CA LEU A 77 -0.74 2.12 14.52
C LEU A 77 -2.26 2.08 14.39
N VAL A 78 -2.76 1.86 13.17
CA VAL A 78 -4.21 1.75 12.93
C VAL A 78 -4.78 0.53 13.64
N ALA A 79 -4.11 -0.61 13.61
CA ALA A 79 -4.53 -1.81 14.33
C ALA A 79 -4.51 -1.63 15.87
N ALA A 80 -3.58 -0.85 16.39
CA ALA A 80 -3.54 -0.52 17.81
C ALA A 80 -4.72 0.38 18.23
N GLU A 81 -5.13 1.32 17.37
CA GLU A 81 -6.28 2.20 17.61
C GLU A 81 -7.61 1.48 17.38
N TYR A 82 -7.68 0.59 16.39
CA TYR A 82 -8.87 -0.17 16.00
C TYR A 82 -8.57 -1.68 16.00
N PRO A 83 -8.62 -2.34 17.14
CA PRO A 83 -8.24 -3.77 17.25
C PRO A 83 -9.08 -4.73 16.39
N ASP A 84 -10.27 -4.32 15.99
CA ASP A 84 -11.16 -5.07 15.09
C ASP A 84 -10.63 -5.18 13.65
N ILE A 85 -9.62 -4.38 13.29
CA ILE A 85 -9.01 -4.40 11.95
C ILE A 85 -7.56 -4.89 11.95
N SER A 86 -7.19 -5.71 12.92
CA SER A 86 -5.89 -6.37 12.98
C SER A 86 -5.77 -7.49 11.93
N GLY A 87 -4.53 -7.81 11.55
CA GLY A 87 -4.23 -8.89 10.61
C GLY A 87 -3.83 -8.42 9.22
N PRO A 88 -3.78 -9.35 8.24
CA PRO A 88 -3.45 -9.01 6.86
C PRO A 88 -4.50 -8.09 6.23
N VAL A 89 -4.07 -7.25 5.29
CA VAL A 89 -4.93 -6.28 4.60
C VAL A 89 -5.08 -6.61 3.13
N ASP A 90 -6.21 -6.22 2.55
CA ASP A 90 -6.31 -6.09 1.10
C ASP A 90 -5.69 -4.78 0.67
N ILE A 91 -5.03 -4.76 -0.49
CA ILE A 91 -4.42 -3.55 -1.02
C ILE A 91 -4.92 -3.30 -2.44
N PHE A 92 -5.48 -2.12 -2.67
CA PHE A 92 -5.67 -1.56 -3.99
C PHE A 92 -4.57 -0.55 -4.27
N GLY A 93 -3.89 -0.68 -5.40
CA GLY A 93 -2.90 0.29 -5.86
C GLY A 93 -3.15 0.72 -7.29
N HIS A 94 -3.05 2.02 -7.55
CA HIS A 94 -3.11 2.60 -8.88
C HIS A 94 -1.75 3.18 -9.28
N SER A 95 -1.26 2.86 -10.50
CA SER A 95 0.00 3.39 -11.05
C SER A 95 1.18 3.16 -10.09
N GLY A 96 1.82 4.21 -9.57
CA GLY A 96 2.88 4.11 -8.57
C GLY A 96 2.42 3.37 -7.30
N GLY A 97 1.18 3.52 -6.87
CA GLY A 97 0.60 2.76 -5.76
C GLY A 97 0.56 1.26 -6.03
N ALA A 98 0.27 0.85 -7.28
CA ALA A 98 0.33 -0.55 -7.68
C ALA A 98 1.76 -1.10 -7.64
N GLN A 99 2.75 -0.28 -7.99
CA GLN A 99 4.17 -0.64 -7.91
C GLN A 99 4.61 -0.86 -6.45
N LEU A 100 4.19 -0.01 -5.52
CA LEU A 100 4.47 -0.19 -4.09
C LEU A 100 3.74 -1.43 -3.55
N ALA A 101 2.46 -1.58 -3.89
CA ALA A 101 1.62 -2.67 -3.39
C ALA A 101 2.20 -4.06 -3.69
N HIS A 102 2.57 -4.32 -4.96
CA HIS A 102 3.08 -5.65 -5.31
C HIS A 102 4.45 -5.94 -4.69
N ARG A 103 5.32 -4.92 -4.53
CA ARG A 103 6.59 -5.09 -3.82
C ARG A 103 6.38 -5.36 -2.35
N LEU A 104 5.45 -4.67 -1.72
CA LEU A 104 5.08 -4.94 -0.34
C LEU A 104 4.65 -6.39 -0.16
N ALA A 105 3.81 -6.91 -1.06
CA ALA A 105 3.36 -8.30 -1.00
C ALA A 105 4.49 -9.31 -1.22
N MET A 106 5.47 -9.00 -2.07
CA MET A 106 6.65 -9.86 -2.26
C MET A 106 7.56 -9.87 -1.02
N LEU A 107 7.74 -8.71 -0.38
CA LEU A 107 8.63 -8.58 0.79
C LEU A 107 7.95 -9.06 2.09
N TYR A 108 6.64 -8.85 2.21
CA TYR A 108 5.87 -9.10 3.44
C TYR A 108 4.56 -9.85 3.13
N PRO A 109 4.62 -11.05 2.54
CA PRO A 109 3.42 -11.78 2.08
C PRO A 109 2.42 -12.06 3.20
N HIS A 110 2.90 -12.23 4.45
CA HIS A 110 2.06 -12.46 5.62
C HIS A 110 1.22 -11.23 6.05
N ARG A 111 1.54 -10.04 5.53
CA ARG A 111 0.82 -8.80 5.83
C ARG A 111 -0.25 -8.46 4.79
N VAL A 112 -0.34 -9.22 3.70
CA VAL A 112 -1.22 -8.94 2.56
C VAL A 112 -2.15 -10.11 2.32
N ALA A 113 -3.47 -9.87 2.39
CA ALA A 113 -4.48 -10.88 2.13
C ALA A 113 -4.80 -10.97 0.63
N ALA A 114 -4.96 -9.84 -0.05
CA ALA A 114 -5.21 -9.77 -1.49
C ALA A 114 -4.64 -8.49 -2.11
N LEU A 115 -4.32 -8.56 -3.41
CA LEU A 115 -3.86 -7.43 -4.21
C LEU A 115 -4.81 -7.12 -5.35
N HIS A 116 -5.08 -5.82 -5.54
CA HIS A 116 -5.82 -5.28 -6.66
C HIS A 116 -4.94 -4.21 -7.31
N LEU A 117 -4.33 -4.53 -8.45
CA LEU A 117 -3.34 -3.68 -9.10
C LEU A 117 -3.87 -3.10 -10.40
N ALA A 118 -3.86 -1.78 -10.51
CA ALA A 118 -4.31 -1.06 -11.68
C ALA A 118 -3.20 -0.19 -12.27
N ALA A 119 -2.94 -0.35 -13.57
CA ALA A 119 -2.06 0.51 -14.36
C ALA A 119 -0.65 0.70 -13.76
N ALA A 120 -0.02 -0.37 -13.28
CA ALA A 120 1.28 -0.31 -12.58
C ALA A 120 2.43 0.25 -13.44
N GLY A 121 2.32 0.23 -14.75
CA GLY A 121 3.38 0.65 -15.67
C GLY A 121 4.50 -0.39 -15.80
N TRP A 122 4.98 -0.93 -14.68
CA TRP A 122 5.97 -2.02 -14.65
C TRP A 122 5.87 -2.78 -13.31
N TYR A 123 6.37 -4.01 -13.33
CA TYR A 123 6.39 -4.91 -12.17
C TYR A 123 7.82 -5.33 -11.83
N CYS A 124 8.06 -5.63 -10.56
CA CYS A 124 9.24 -6.37 -10.13
C CYS A 124 8.93 -7.86 -10.29
N LEU A 125 9.66 -8.54 -11.14
CA LEU A 125 9.48 -9.98 -11.36
C LEU A 125 10.26 -10.78 -10.31
N PRO A 126 9.81 -11.99 -9.94
CA PRO A 126 10.56 -12.89 -9.06
C PRO A 126 11.71 -13.56 -9.84
N ASP A 127 12.58 -12.76 -10.42
CA ASP A 127 13.73 -13.20 -11.24
C ASP A 127 15.01 -12.57 -10.65
N ASP A 128 15.89 -13.42 -10.16
CA ASP A 128 17.18 -13.04 -9.57
C ASP A 128 18.27 -12.69 -10.58
N ARG A 129 17.98 -12.84 -11.88
CA ARG A 129 18.87 -12.43 -12.99
C ARG A 129 18.60 -10.99 -13.43
N MET A 130 17.42 -10.46 -13.12
CA MET A 130 17.04 -9.09 -13.46
C MET A 130 17.32 -8.16 -12.27
N PRO A 131 18.02 -7.02 -12.50
CA PRO A 131 18.29 -6.10 -11.40
C PRO A 131 17.00 -5.40 -10.91
N TYR A 132 17.00 -5.06 -9.61
CA TYR A 132 15.98 -4.18 -9.05
C TYR A 132 16.01 -2.83 -9.81
N PRO A 133 14.88 -2.23 -10.17
CA PRO A 133 13.51 -2.51 -9.70
C PRO A 133 12.69 -3.49 -10.56
N PHE A 134 13.25 -4.10 -11.56
CA PHE A 134 12.54 -4.99 -12.49
C PHE A 134 12.58 -6.47 -12.06
N GLY A 135 13.56 -6.85 -11.26
CA GLY A 135 13.73 -8.17 -10.68
C GLY A 135 14.36 -8.10 -9.29
N LEU A 136 14.85 -9.26 -8.81
CA LEU A 136 15.35 -9.44 -7.45
C LEU A 136 16.88 -9.45 -7.38
N ALA A 137 17.61 -9.35 -8.51
CA ALA A 137 19.07 -9.31 -8.49
C ALA A 137 19.56 -8.07 -7.72
N PRO A 138 20.67 -8.19 -6.96
CA PRO A 138 21.28 -7.05 -6.28
C PRO A 138 21.59 -5.91 -7.24
N GLY A 139 21.28 -4.70 -6.86
CA GLY A 139 21.54 -3.48 -7.61
C GLY A 139 21.89 -2.34 -6.67
N LYS A 140 22.27 -1.17 -7.21
CA LYS A 140 22.62 -0.01 -6.40
C LYS A 140 21.54 0.40 -5.42
N ASP A 141 20.28 0.17 -5.78
CA ASP A 141 19.08 0.49 -4.99
C ASP A 141 18.45 -0.74 -4.33
N ALA A 142 19.13 -1.90 -4.35
CA ALA A 142 18.57 -3.12 -3.75
C ALA A 142 18.48 -3.04 -2.23
N PHE A 143 17.62 -3.86 -1.64
CA PHE A 143 17.37 -3.92 -0.20
C PHE A 143 18.45 -4.66 0.59
N SER A 144 19.25 -5.41 -0.04
CA SER A 144 20.35 -6.18 0.56
C SER A 144 21.59 -5.38 0.83
#